data_1ee2e34fc1ae5fd219b22a9e8614f19f
#
_entry.id   1ee2e34fc1ae5fd219b22a9e8614f19f
#
_cell.length_a   1.000
_cell.length_b   1.000
_cell.length_c   1.000
_cell.angle_alpha   90.00
_cell.angle_beta   90.00
_cell.angle_gamma   90.00
#
_symmetry.space_group_name_H-M   'P 1'
#
loop_
_entity.id
_entity.type
_entity.pdbx_description
1 polymer ?
#
loop_
_entity_poly.entity_id
_entity_poly.type
_entity_poly.pdbx_seq_one_letter_code
_entity_poly.pdbx_strand_id
1 'polypeptide(L)'
;MIATRILRRPRVLIVGCGDVGMRCVEQLRRRARPPRIIALTSQPARRAELLAAGAVPIVGDLDRRGTLARLGGLARLVLHLAPPRPSGDGDARTRALIAALGARPAARRGPARQATQAVGRLRATASHLPDGQANRAARIVPEGLRRPMTLVYASTSGVYGDCGGAYVDETRPVRPANARAVRRVSAERQLRRAGARGALDARIVRIPGIYAANRLPIARLERGTPALVDADDVYTNHIHADDLAGILLAAARRGRAGRVVHASDDTEMKMGEYFERVARASGRASPPRITRDEAEQRLEPVQLSFMRESRRLVNTRLKRELRFVLRYPSVEDFLRTVSADSELGSLR
;
A
#
# COMPACT_ATOMS: atom_id res chain seq x y z
N MET A 1 18.17 35.32 22.13
CA MET A 1 17.08 34.34 22.48
C MET A 1 17.00 33.29 21.38
N ILE A 2 17.48 32.07 21.66
CA ILE A 2 17.40 30.94 20.74
C ILE A 2 15.96 30.41 20.85
N ALA A 3 15.15 30.71 19.82
CA ALA A 3 13.80 30.18 19.73
C ALA A 3 13.90 28.65 19.62
N THR A 4 13.57 27.92 20.67
CA THR A 4 13.43 26.47 20.69
C THR A 4 12.36 26.09 19.66
N ARG A 5 12.78 25.71 18.47
CA ARG A 5 11.95 25.17 17.41
C ARG A 5 11.38 23.87 17.97
N ILE A 6 10.16 23.91 18.49
CA ILE A 6 9.44 22.70 18.91
C ILE A 6 9.35 21.83 17.66
N LEU A 7 10.21 20.81 17.57
CA LEU A 7 10.22 19.83 16.50
C LEU A 7 8.89 19.06 16.55
N ARG A 8 7.90 19.53 15.81
CA ARG A 8 6.61 18.85 15.70
C ARG A 8 6.87 17.45 15.17
N ARG A 9 6.40 16.43 15.90
CA ARG A 9 6.49 15.03 15.49
C ARG A 9 6.00 14.89 14.04
N PRO A 10 6.73 14.18 13.17
CA PRO A 10 6.28 13.93 11.80
C PRO A 10 4.91 13.24 11.84
N ARG A 11 4.08 13.53 10.84
CA ARG A 11 2.72 12.97 10.74
C ARG A 11 2.67 11.96 9.61
N VAL A 12 2.03 10.83 9.86
CA VAL A 12 1.72 9.79 8.88
C VAL A 12 0.21 9.66 8.77
N LEU A 13 -0.33 9.72 7.56
CA LEU A 13 -1.74 9.47 7.28
C LEU A 13 -1.87 8.07 6.68
N ILE A 14 -2.70 7.23 7.29
CA ILE A 14 -3.06 5.91 6.77
C ILE A 14 -4.51 5.99 6.28
N VAL A 15 -4.70 5.76 4.99
CA VAL A 15 -5.98 5.74 4.30
C VAL A 15 -6.38 4.29 4.04
N GLY A 16 -7.43 3.81 4.70
CA GLY A 16 -7.80 2.39 4.70
C GLY A 16 -7.05 1.59 5.77
N CYS A 17 -7.24 1.97 7.04
CA CYS A 17 -6.57 1.33 8.18
C CYS A 17 -7.27 0.01 8.57
N GLY A 18 -7.28 -0.99 7.66
CA GLY A 18 -7.67 -2.38 7.92
C GLY A 18 -6.53 -3.16 8.58
N ASP A 19 -6.51 -4.50 8.46
CA ASP A 19 -5.51 -5.38 9.07
C ASP A 19 -4.07 -4.93 8.78
N VAL A 20 -3.67 -4.77 7.51
CA VAL A 20 -2.32 -4.30 7.14
C VAL A 20 -2.05 -2.88 7.66
N GLY A 21 -3.05 -2.00 7.64
CA GLY A 21 -2.94 -0.66 8.20
C GLY A 21 -2.69 -0.66 9.71
N MET A 22 -3.34 -1.55 10.46
CA MET A 22 -3.14 -1.74 11.90
C MET A 22 -1.73 -2.24 12.19
N ARG A 23 -1.20 -3.19 11.41
CA ARG A 23 0.20 -3.64 11.50
C ARG A 23 1.20 -2.51 11.20
N CYS A 24 0.88 -1.62 10.25
CA CYS A 24 1.68 -0.40 10.03
C CYS A 24 1.65 0.52 11.27
N VAL A 25 0.50 0.70 11.92
CA VAL A 25 0.39 1.47 13.17
C VAL A 25 1.28 0.89 14.24
N GLU A 26 1.21 -0.42 14.47
CA GLU A 26 2.00 -1.13 15.46
C GLU A 26 3.51 -0.96 15.22
N GLN A 27 3.97 -1.21 13.98
CA GLN A 27 5.38 -1.06 13.62
C GLN A 27 5.87 0.39 13.73
N LEU A 28 5.03 1.38 13.43
CA LEU A 28 5.35 2.79 13.57
C LEU A 28 5.49 3.19 15.06
N ARG A 29 4.66 2.62 15.94
CA ARG A 29 4.71 2.89 17.38
C ARG A 29 5.95 2.32 18.06
N ARG A 30 6.44 1.17 17.59
CA ARG A 30 7.66 0.52 18.11
C ARG A 30 8.96 1.28 17.80
N ARG A 31 8.92 2.37 17.01
CA ARG A 31 10.11 3.17 16.70
C ARG A 31 10.56 3.98 17.90
N ALA A 32 11.87 4.21 18.05
CA ALA A 32 12.43 5.04 19.12
C ALA A 32 11.81 6.48 19.15
N ARG A 33 11.43 7.01 17.98
CA ARG A 33 10.72 8.29 17.84
C ARG A 33 9.47 8.08 16.98
N PRO A 34 8.36 7.63 17.58
CA PRO A 34 7.15 7.37 16.84
C PRO A 34 6.54 8.65 16.26
N PRO A 35 6.09 8.62 14.99
CA PRO A 35 5.36 9.74 14.40
C PRO A 35 3.96 9.87 15.02
N ARG A 36 3.30 11.00 14.77
CA ARG A 36 1.85 11.10 15.00
C ARG A 36 1.12 10.37 13.87
N ILE A 37 0.46 9.28 14.21
CA ILE A 37 -0.27 8.44 13.24
C ILE A 37 -1.71 8.92 13.16
N ILE A 38 -2.21 9.11 11.96
CA ILE A 38 -3.58 9.54 11.67
C ILE A 38 -4.19 8.49 10.77
N ALA A 39 -5.37 7.98 11.11
CA ALA A 39 -6.08 6.96 10.34
C ALA A 39 -7.38 7.52 9.77
N LEU A 40 -7.53 7.52 8.45
CA LEU A 40 -8.80 7.81 7.78
C LEU A 40 -9.66 6.55 7.75
N THR A 41 -10.87 6.65 8.29
CA THR A 41 -11.88 5.57 8.26
C THR A 41 -13.23 6.10 7.81
N SER A 42 -13.96 5.31 7.01
CA SER A 42 -15.35 5.59 6.67
C SER A 42 -16.34 5.05 7.71
N GLN A 43 -15.85 4.30 8.70
CA GLN A 43 -16.65 3.64 9.74
C GLN A 43 -16.44 4.34 11.08
N PRO A 44 -17.40 5.17 11.56
CA PRO A 44 -17.29 5.87 12.84
C PRO A 44 -17.10 4.93 14.04
N ALA A 45 -17.69 3.74 14.00
CA ALA A 45 -17.59 2.72 15.05
C ALA A 45 -16.15 2.27 15.32
N ARG A 46 -15.25 2.36 14.34
CA ARG A 46 -13.83 1.99 14.50
C ARG A 46 -12.98 3.02 15.25
N ARG A 47 -13.57 4.14 15.69
CA ARG A 47 -12.78 5.21 16.37
C ARG A 47 -12.11 4.72 17.65
N ALA A 48 -12.82 3.96 18.49
CA ALA A 48 -12.28 3.44 19.74
C ALA A 48 -11.10 2.46 19.48
N GLU A 49 -11.26 1.52 18.55
CA GLU A 49 -10.23 0.58 18.13
C GLU A 49 -8.95 1.30 17.64
N LEU A 50 -9.12 2.30 16.77
CA LEU A 50 -7.99 3.05 16.21
C LEU A 50 -7.26 3.88 17.27
N LEU A 51 -8.01 4.49 18.22
CA LEU A 51 -7.43 5.21 19.34
C LEU A 51 -6.65 4.27 20.26
N ALA A 52 -7.21 3.14 20.63
CA ALA A 52 -6.55 2.12 21.44
C ALA A 52 -5.26 1.63 20.78
N ALA A 53 -5.26 1.45 19.47
CA ALA A 53 -4.08 1.13 18.69
C ALA A 53 -3.05 2.27 18.61
N GLY A 54 -3.37 3.49 19.07
CA GLY A 54 -2.49 4.66 19.08
C GLY A 54 -2.50 5.48 17.79
N ALA A 55 -3.54 5.34 16.97
CA ALA A 55 -3.77 6.19 15.81
C ALA A 55 -4.91 7.20 16.10
N VAL A 56 -4.74 8.43 15.64
CA VAL A 56 -5.80 9.46 15.74
C VAL A 56 -6.78 9.26 14.58
N PRO A 57 -8.04 8.87 14.85
CA PRO A 57 -9.01 8.62 13.79
C PRO A 57 -9.57 9.92 13.21
N ILE A 58 -9.66 9.98 11.89
CA ILE A 58 -10.45 10.95 11.14
C ILE A 58 -11.56 10.20 10.44
N VAL A 59 -12.81 10.56 10.70
CA VAL A 59 -13.94 10.01 9.95
C VAL A 59 -14.04 10.76 8.62
N GLY A 60 -13.97 9.99 7.53
CA GLY A 60 -14.10 10.52 6.17
C GLY A 60 -14.16 9.37 5.16
N ASP A 61 -14.92 9.59 4.11
CA ASP A 61 -15.22 8.60 3.08
C ASP A 61 -14.66 9.05 1.73
N LEU A 62 -13.83 8.20 1.11
CA LEU A 62 -13.27 8.47 -0.22
C LEU A 62 -14.35 8.58 -1.31
N ASP A 63 -15.54 8.06 -1.05
CA ASP A 63 -16.68 8.16 -1.94
C ASP A 63 -17.48 9.46 -1.74
N ARG A 64 -17.22 10.19 -0.64
CA ARG A 64 -17.87 11.46 -0.27
C ARG A 64 -16.83 12.57 -0.11
N ARG A 65 -16.50 13.24 -1.21
CA ARG A 65 -15.40 14.25 -1.29
C ARG A 65 -15.45 15.33 -0.21
N GLY A 66 -16.65 15.82 0.16
CA GLY A 66 -16.81 16.84 1.20
C GLY A 66 -16.23 16.43 2.56
N THR A 67 -16.20 15.13 2.87
CA THR A 67 -15.65 14.62 4.13
C THR A 67 -14.12 14.63 4.18
N LEU A 68 -13.46 14.86 3.05
CA LEU A 68 -12.01 14.80 2.88
C LEU A 68 -11.33 16.17 3.00
N ALA A 69 -12.06 17.26 3.17
CA ALA A 69 -11.54 18.64 3.15
C ALA A 69 -10.43 18.91 4.18
N ARG A 70 -10.37 18.11 5.26
CA ARG A 70 -9.36 18.25 6.32
C ARG A 70 -8.04 17.54 6.02
N LEU A 71 -7.91 16.82 4.89
CA LEU A 71 -6.70 16.04 4.58
C LEU A 71 -5.56 16.88 4.00
N GLY A 72 -5.86 18.03 3.39
CA GLY A 72 -4.87 18.92 2.81
C GLY A 72 -3.82 19.37 3.83
N GLY A 73 -2.53 19.15 3.54
CA GLY A 73 -1.43 19.54 4.43
C GLY A 73 -1.34 18.80 5.77
N LEU A 74 -2.17 17.77 6.00
CA LEU A 74 -2.26 17.07 7.27
C LEU A 74 -1.00 16.24 7.58
N ALA A 75 -0.44 15.57 6.58
CA ALA A 75 0.73 14.72 6.71
C ALA A 75 1.62 14.82 5.47
N ARG A 76 2.93 14.57 5.63
CA ARG A 76 3.88 14.49 4.52
C ARG A 76 4.09 13.06 4.01
N LEU A 77 3.68 12.08 4.77
CA LEU A 77 3.67 10.67 4.41
C LEU A 77 2.25 10.16 4.44
N VAL A 78 1.81 9.59 3.32
CA VAL A 78 0.48 8.98 3.15
C VAL A 78 0.66 7.52 2.73
N LEU A 79 0.05 6.60 3.46
CA LEU A 79 -0.13 5.21 3.07
C LEU A 79 -1.56 5.05 2.53
N HIS A 80 -1.71 4.87 1.23
CA HIS A 80 -3.00 4.64 0.59
C HIS A 80 -3.24 3.14 0.42
N LEU A 81 -3.93 2.55 1.40
CA LEU A 81 -4.21 1.12 1.51
C LEU A 81 -5.67 0.78 1.17
N ALA A 82 -6.53 1.79 1.06
CA ALA A 82 -7.94 1.58 0.73
C ALA A 82 -8.09 0.97 -0.68
N PRO A 83 -8.98 -0.04 -0.84
CA PRO A 83 -9.27 -0.61 -2.15
C PRO A 83 -10.03 0.39 -3.03
N PRO A 84 -9.96 0.24 -4.36
CA PRO A 84 -10.89 0.91 -5.28
C PRO A 84 -12.34 0.58 -4.96
N ARG A 85 -13.28 1.33 -5.54
CA ARG A 85 -14.71 0.96 -5.51
C ARG A 85 -14.91 -0.43 -6.11
N PRO A 86 -15.95 -1.17 -5.69
CA PRO A 86 -16.27 -2.47 -6.28
C PRO A 86 -16.76 -2.36 -7.73
N SER A 87 -17.27 -1.21 -8.15
CA SER A 87 -17.84 -0.94 -9.48
C SER A 87 -17.19 0.24 -10.19
N GLY A 88 -17.40 0.37 -11.50
CA GLY A 88 -16.88 1.43 -12.38
C GLY A 88 -15.52 1.07 -13.00
N ASP A 89 -15.17 1.79 -14.09
CA ASP A 89 -14.00 1.50 -14.93
C ASP A 89 -12.72 2.17 -14.46
N GLY A 90 -12.79 3.02 -13.45
CA GLY A 90 -11.65 3.75 -12.91
C GLY A 90 -11.65 3.85 -11.39
N ASP A 91 -10.55 4.30 -10.84
CA ASP A 91 -10.46 4.52 -9.40
C ASP A 91 -10.81 5.96 -9.02
N ALA A 92 -12.11 6.18 -8.71
CA ALA A 92 -12.61 7.46 -8.21
C ALA A 92 -12.10 7.81 -6.82
N ARG A 93 -11.81 6.79 -5.97
CA ARG A 93 -11.29 6.99 -4.60
C ARG A 93 -9.89 7.58 -4.61
N THR A 94 -8.98 7.05 -5.42
CA THR A 94 -7.64 7.62 -5.58
C THR A 94 -7.69 9.03 -6.15
N ARG A 95 -8.60 9.30 -7.11
CA ARG A 95 -8.81 10.66 -7.63
C ARG A 95 -9.26 11.63 -6.54
N ALA A 96 -10.23 11.24 -5.73
CA ALA A 96 -10.73 12.06 -4.63
C ALA A 96 -9.64 12.33 -3.59
N LEU A 97 -8.85 11.30 -3.25
CA LEU A 97 -7.73 11.44 -2.32
C LEU A 97 -6.66 12.40 -2.83
N ILE A 98 -6.21 12.26 -4.09
CA ILE A 98 -5.21 13.16 -4.69
C ILE A 98 -5.70 14.61 -4.64
N ALA A 99 -6.97 14.85 -5.01
CA ALA A 99 -7.56 16.18 -4.97
C ALA A 99 -7.61 16.76 -3.55
N ALA A 100 -8.01 15.96 -2.56
CA ALA A 100 -8.09 16.37 -1.16
C ALA A 100 -6.70 16.67 -0.56
N LEU A 101 -5.69 15.88 -0.91
CA LEU A 101 -4.32 16.07 -0.43
C LEU A 101 -3.64 17.29 -1.04
N GLY A 102 -3.96 17.62 -2.31
CA GLY A 102 -3.46 18.79 -3.04
C GLY A 102 -4.21 20.08 -2.68
N ALA A 103 -5.37 19.99 -2.03
CA ALA A 103 -6.10 21.17 -1.58
C ALA A 103 -5.26 21.92 -0.54
N ARG A 104 -4.98 23.20 -0.80
CA ARG A 104 -4.40 24.06 0.23
C ARG A 104 -5.37 24.11 1.40
N PRO A 105 -4.90 23.95 2.66
CA PRO A 105 -5.74 24.21 3.81
C PRO A 105 -6.33 25.61 3.60
N ALA A 106 -7.67 25.74 3.74
CA ALA A 106 -8.30 27.06 3.75
C ALA A 106 -7.50 27.90 4.75
N ALA A 107 -6.80 28.91 4.24
CA ALA A 107 -6.02 29.78 5.10
C ALA A 107 -7.02 30.29 6.15
N ARG A 108 -6.71 30.06 7.44
CA ARG A 108 -7.30 30.89 8.48
C ARG A 108 -7.07 32.31 7.96
N ARG A 109 -8.13 33.03 7.67
CA ARG A 109 -8.09 34.42 7.22
C ARG A 109 -7.30 35.23 8.25
N GLY A 110 -6.00 35.25 8.11
CA GLY A 110 -5.05 36.10 8.78
C GLY A 110 -4.22 36.77 7.68
N PRO A 111 -3.73 37.96 7.85
CA PRO A 111 -3.55 38.96 6.79
C PRO A 111 -2.62 38.50 5.66
N ALA A 112 -3.21 37.98 4.58
CA ALA A 112 -2.52 37.67 3.32
C ALA A 112 -1.91 38.91 2.65
N ARG A 113 -2.24 40.11 3.11
CA ARG A 113 -1.69 41.38 2.59
C ARG A 113 -0.20 41.57 2.85
N GLN A 114 0.37 41.08 3.97
CA GLN A 114 1.77 41.32 4.28
C GLN A 114 2.75 40.41 3.49
N ALA A 115 2.35 39.18 3.13
CA ALA A 115 3.20 38.29 2.36
C ALA A 115 3.35 38.73 0.89
N THR A 116 2.29 39.27 0.31
CA THR A 116 2.31 39.78 -1.06
C THR A 116 3.14 41.09 -1.17
N GLN A 117 3.09 41.93 -0.15
CA GLN A 117 3.93 43.14 -0.08
C GLN A 117 5.41 42.80 0.13
N ALA A 118 5.76 41.78 0.91
CA ALA A 118 7.15 41.34 1.11
C ALA A 118 7.76 40.75 -0.18
N VAL A 119 6.96 39.96 -0.96
CA VAL A 119 7.42 39.44 -2.26
C VAL A 119 7.51 40.56 -3.30
N GLY A 120 6.59 41.53 -3.27
CA GLY A 120 6.66 42.74 -4.12
C GLY A 120 7.88 43.62 -3.83
N ARG A 121 8.22 43.81 -2.56
CA ARG A 121 9.44 44.58 -2.15
C ARG A 121 10.71 43.85 -2.52
N LEU A 122 10.81 42.52 -2.38
CA LEU A 122 11.94 41.71 -2.82
C LEU A 122 12.14 41.70 -4.33
N ARG A 123 11.08 41.84 -5.14
CA ARG A 123 11.19 42.01 -6.59
C ARG A 123 11.62 43.41 -6.99
N ALA A 124 11.20 44.44 -6.26
CA ALA A 124 11.60 45.81 -6.53
C ALA A 124 13.08 46.10 -6.21
N THR A 125 13.66 45.41 -5.21
CA THR A 125 15.11 45.53 -4.87
C THR A 125 15.99 44.66 -5.77
N ALA A 126 15.46 43.64 -6.44
CA ALA A 126 16.22 42.76 -7.33
C ALA A 126 16.51 43.40 -8.72
N SER A 127 15.79 44.44 -9.10
CA SER A 127 15.99 45.15 -10.39
C SER A 127 17.25 46.02 -10.45
N HIS A 128 17.96 46.18 -9.37
CA HIS A 128 19.23 46.97 -9.31
C HIS A 128 20.50 46.12 -9.09
N LEU A 129 20.41 44.77 -9.22
CA LEU A 129 21.57 43.90 -9.10
C LEU A 129 22.06 43.45 -10.49
N PRO A 130 23.39 43.32 -10.71
CA PRO A 130 23.93 42.80 -11.98
C PRO A 130 23.43 41.40 -12.27
N ASP A 131 23.18 41.08 -13.56
CA ASP A 131 22.49 39.88 -14.07
C ASP A 131 22.92 38.52 -13.50
N GLY A 132 24.13 38.39 -12.99
CA GLY A 132 24.63 37.17 -12.38
C GLY A 132 24.12 36.87 -10.95
N GLN A 133 23.64 37.89 -10.22
CA GLN A 133 23.19 37.76 -8.82
C GLN A 133 21.66 37.63 -8.70
N ALA A 134 20.93 38.24 -9.63
CA ALA A 134 19.44 38.14 -9.67
C ALA A 134 18.97 36.68 -9.83
N ASN A 135 19.70 35.89 -10.61
CA ASN A 135 19.37 34.47 -10.83
C ASN A 135 19.73 33.55 -9.63
N ARG A 136 20.59 33.98 -8.71
CA ARG A 136 20.86 33.28 -7.44
C ARG A 136 19.86 33.62 -6.35
N ALA A 137 19.40 34.86 -6.26
CA ALA A 137 18.41 35.30 -5.26
C ALA A 137 17.02 34.65 -5.49
N ALA A 138 16.65 34.40 -6.76
CA ALA A 138 15.40 33.69 -7.12
C ALA A 138 15.38 32.18 -6.74
N ARG A 139 16.55 31.61 -6.39
CA ARG A 139 16.70 30.19 -6.00
C ARG A 139 16.69 29.91 -4.50
N ILE A 140 16.68 30.94 -3.65
CA ILE A 140 16.62 30.77 -2.20
C ILE A 140 15.16 30.68 -1.75
N VAL A 141 14.48 29.60 -2.16
CA VAL A 141 13.31 29.11 -1.43
C VAL A 141 13.83 28.17 -0.35
N PRO A 142 13.49 28.40 0.92
CA PRO A 142 14.02 27.58 2.02
C PRO A 142 13.80 26.10 1.73
N GLU A 143 14.85 25.31 1.76
CA GLU A 143 14.90 23.87 1.42
C GLU A 143 13.89 23.03 2.21
N GLY A 144 13.45 23.52 3.37
CA GLY A 144 12.43 22.90 4.22
C GLY A 144 10.98 22.94 3.67
N LEU A 145 10.70 23.75 2.64
CA LEU A 145 9.35 23.94 2.06
C LEU A 145 9.10 23.14 0.77
N ARG A 146 10.14 22.48 0.21
CA ARG A 146 10.09 21.90 -1.14
C ARG A 146 10.08 20.39 -1.26
N ARG A 147 10.06 19.61 -0.17
CA ARG A 147 9.91 18.16 -0.34
C ARG A 147 8.46 17.83 -0.65
N PRO A 148 8.18 17.25 -1.83
CA PRO A 148 6.83 16.80 -2.15
C PRO A 148 6.36 15.77 -1.13
N MET A 149 5.04 15.66 -0.96
CA MET A 149 4.42 14.66 -0.09
C MET A 149 4.69 13.27 -0.65
N THR A 150 5.17 12.36 0.17
CA THR A 150 5.35 10.95 -0.21
C THR A 150 4.03 10.21 -0.06
N LEU A 151 3.58 9.54 -1.12
CA LEU A 151 2.42 8.66 -1.10
C LEU A 151 2.83 7.25 -1.52
N VAL A 152 2.62 6.27 -0.62
CA VAL A 152 2.78 4.85 -0.92
C VAL A 152 1.41 4.26 -1.22
N TYR A 153 1.26 3.65 -2.38
CA TYR A 153 0.02 3.03 -2.82
C TYR A 153 0.12 1.51 -2.80
N ALA A 154 -0.82 0.88 -2.11
CA ALA A 154 -1.01 -0.57 -2.11
C ALA A 154 -1.78 -0.98 -3.39
N SER A 155 -1.03 -1.38 -4.43
CA SER A 155 -1.57 -1.94 -5.66
C SER A 155 -1.71 -3.46 -5.56
N THR A 156 -1.87 -4.17 -6.67
CA THR A 156 -1.95 -5.64 -6.73
C THR A 156 -1.09 -6.21 -7.84
N SER A 157 -0.60 -7.43 -7.67
CA SER A 157 0.06 -8.18 -8.74
C SER A 157 -0.88 -8.60 -9.87
N GLY A 158 -2.21 -8.63 -9.63
CA GLY A 158 -3.23 -8.91 -10.63
C GLY A 158 -3.25 -7.91 -11.81
N VAL A 159 -2.53 -6.77 -11.72
CA VAL A 159 -2.38 -5.83 -12.84
C VAL A 159 -1.69 -6.43 -14.06
N TYR A 160 -0.95 -7.52 -13.89
CA TYR A 160 -0.25 -8.20 -15.00
C TYR A 160 -1.15 -9.14 -15.79
N GLY A 161 -2.29 -9.60 -15.21
CA GLY A 161 -3.10 -10.67 -15.77
C GLY A 161 -2.37 -12.01 -15.75
N ASP A 162 -2.77 -12.91 -16.63
CA ASP A 162 -2.07 -14.18 -16.81
C ASP A 162 -0.73 -13.97 -17.53
N CYS A 163 0.28 -14.70 -17.09
CA CYS A 163 1.63 -14.67 -17.63
C CYS A 163 2.12 -16.08 -18.01
N GLY A 164 1.25 -17.09 -18.00
CA GLY A 164 1.61 -18.49 -18.32
C GLY A 164 2.68 -19.06 -17.38
N GLY A 165 2.71 -18.65 -16.13
CA GLY A 165 3.72 -19.08 -15.15
C GLY A 165 5.10 -18.43 -15.32
N ALA A 166 5.27 -17.46 -16.21
CA ALA A 166 6.56 -16.81 -16.42
C ALA A 166 7.00 -15.98 -15.19
N TYR A 167 8.32 -15.80 -15.06
CA TYR A 167 8.87 -14.82 -14.13
C TYR A 167 8.55 -13.40 -14.57
N VAL A 168 8.10 -12.59 -13.63
CA VAL A 168 7.63 -11.23 -13.85
C VAL A 168 8.36 -10.28 -12.95
N ASP A 169 9.07 -9.31 -13.51
CA ASP A 169 9.58 -8.16 -12.78
C ASP A 169 8.66 -6.95 -12.93
N GLU A 170 9.00 -5.85 -12.25
CA GLU A 170 8.18 -4.66 -12.23
C GLU A 170 8.20 -3.83 -13.52
N THR A 171 9.03 -4.18 -14.51
CA THR A 171 9.11 -3.53 -15.82
C THR A 171 8.11 -4.13 -16.81
N ARG A 172 7.61 -5.34 -16.54
CA ARG A 172 6.63 -6.01 -17.40
C ARG A 172 5.40 -5.13 -17.62
N PRO A 173 4.92 -4.95 -18.86
CA PRO A 173 3.70 -4.22 -19.14
C PRO A 173 2.49 -4.82 -18.43
N VAL A 174 1.62 -3.94 -17.90
CA VAL A 174 0.37 -4.35 -17.23
C VAL A 174 -0.69 -4.74 -18.27
N ARG A 175 -1.35 -5.89 -18.05
CA ARG A 175 -2.44 -6.42 -18.89
C ARG A 175 -3.58 -6.92 -17.99
N PRO A 176 -4.32 -6.00 -17.32
CA PRO A 176 -5.34 -6.41 -16.36
C PRO A 176 -6.48 -7.16 -17.04
N ALA A 177 -6.77 -8.37 -16.57
CA ALA A 177 -7.80 -9.26 -17.13
C ALA A 177 -9.16 -9.14 -16.43
N ASN A 178 -9.24 -8.46 -15.28
CA ASN A 178 -10.47 -8.32 -14.51
C ASN A 178 -10.69 -6.88 -14.05
N ALA A 179 -11.96 -6.52 -13.76
CA ALA A 179 -12.37 -5.17 -13.41
C ALA A 179 -11.64 -4.59 -12.18
N ARG A 180 -11.31 -5.46 -11.19
CA ARG A 180 -10.55 -5.06 -10.00
C ARG A 180 -9.12 -4.62 -10.39
N ALA A 181 -8.45 -5.37 -11.25
CA ALA A 181 -7.12 -5.06 -11.74
C ALA A 181 -7.12 -3.80 -12.64
N VAL A 182 -8.13 -3.62 -13.49
CA VAL A 182 -8.32 -2.41 -14.31
C VAL A 182 -8.37 -1.16 -13.43
N ARG A 183 -9.16 -1.20 -12.35
CA ARG A 183 -9.25 -0.07 -11.41
C ARG A 183 -7.91 0.19 -10.69
N ARG A 184 -7.13 -0.84 -10.36
CA ARG A 184 -5.78 -0.67 -9.78
C ARG A 184 -4.82 -0.02 -10.78
N VAL A 185 -4.84 -0.41 -12.04
CA VAL A 185 -4.07 0.24 -13.11
C VAL A 185 -4.48 1.70 -13.28
N SER A 186 -5.79 2.00 -13.20
CA SER A 186 -6.29 3.38 -13.22
C SER A 186 -5.71 4.21 -12.06
N ALA A 187 -5.67 3.67 -10.84
CA ALA A 187 -5.07 4.32 -9.69
C ALA A 187 -3.56 4.59 -9.89
N GLU A 188 -2.80 3.57 -10.35
CA GLU A 188 -1.37 3.71 -10.64
C GLU A 188 -1.12 4.83 -11.66
N ARG A 189 -1.91 4.89 -12.75
CA ARG A 189 -1.82 5.95 -13.78
C ARG A 189 -2.10 7.34 -13.20
N GLN A 190 -3.12 7.48 -12.35
CA GLN A 190 -3.46 8.75 -11.70
C GLN A 190 -2.33 9.23 -10.79
N LEU A 191 -1.74 8.34 -10.00
CA LEU A 191 -0.63 8.65 -9.11
C LEU A 191 0.63 9.04 -9.88
N ARG A 192 0.96 8.34 -10.98
CA ARG A 192 2.09 8.69 -11.86
C ARG A 192 1.89 10.07 -12.48
N ARG A 193 0.67 10.40 -12.97
CA ARG A 193 0.35 11.72 -13.50
C ARG A 193 0.46 12.82 -12.43
N ALA A 194 0.03 12.56 -11.21
CA ALA A 194 0.17 13.49 -10.10
C ALA A 194 1.66 13.70 -9.73
N GLY A 195 2.46 12.64 -9.75
CA GLY A 195 3.91 12.69 -9.54
C GLY A 195 4.63 13.50 -10.61
N ALA A 196 4.32 13.26 -11.89
CA ALA A 196 4.90 14.00 -13.01
C ALA A 196 4.61 15.51 -12.96
N ARG A 197 3.51 15.91 -12.34
CA ARG A 197 3.16 17.33 -12.08
C ARG A 197 3.81 17.90 -10.82
N GLY A 198 4.64 17.14 -10.12
CA GLY A 198 5.27 17.57 -8.87
C GLY A 198 4.33 17.67 -7.66
N ALA A 199 3.09 17.17 -7.77
CA ALA A 199 2.10 17.26 -6.70
C ALA A 199 2.44 16.34 -5.51
N LEU A 200 3.05 15.18 -5.79
CA LEU A 200 3.45 14.19 -4.79
C LEU A 200 4.55 13.25 -5.34
N ASP A 201 5.24 12.55 -4.42
CA ASP A 201 6.14 11.44 -4.74
C ASP A 201 5.38 10.12 -4.59
N ALA A 202 4.84 9.60 -5.70
CA ALA A 202 4.15 8.31 -5.70
C ALA A 202 5.15 7.16 -5.64
N ARG A 203 4.87 6.16 -4.80
CA ARG A 203 5.58 4.89 -4.72
C ARG A 203 4.54 3.77 -4.75
N ILE A 204 4.68 2.84 -5.66
CA ILE A 204 3.67 1.82 -5.93
C ILE A 204 4.20 0.48 -5.44
N VAL A 205 3.43 -0.19 -4.60
CA VAL A 205 3.72 -1.53 -4.10
C VAL A 205 2.69 -2.48 -4.67
N ARG A 206 3.11 -3.41 -5.56
CA ARG A 206 2.25 -4.44 -6.13
C ARG A 206 2.29 -5.67 -5.23
N ILE A 207 1.14 -6.03 -4.70
CA ILE A 207 0.95 -6.97 -3.61
C ILE A 207 0.25 -8.21 -4.16
N PRO A 208 0.77 -9.42 -3.91
CA PRO A 208 0.12 -10.68 -4.23
C PRO A 208 -0.87 -11.13 -3.15
N GLY A 209 -1.05 -12.44 -2.96
CA GLY A 209 -1.82 -13.03 -1.86
C GLY A 209 -1.20 -12.69 -0.50
N ILE A 210 -2.00 -12.12 0.39
CA ILE A 210 -1.52 -11.78 1.75
C ILE A 210 -1.93 -12.89 2.70
N TYR A 211 -0.97 -13.46 3.42
CA TYR A 211 -1.22 -14.45 4.46
C TYR A 211 -0.78 -13.98 5.87
N ALA A 212 -1.39 -14.55 6.87
CA ALA A 212 -1.07 -14.42 8.30
C ALA A 212 -1.94 -15.44 9.04
N ALA A 213 -1.77 -15.66 10.34
CA ALA A 213 -2.57 -16.59 11.13
C ALA A 213 -4.09 -16.34 10.95
N ASN A 214 -4.52 -15.08 11.00
CA ASN A 214 -5.92 -14.68 10.82
C ASN A 214 -6.36 -14.59 9.34
N ARG A 215 -5.54 -15.03 8.39
CA ARG A 215 -5.78 -14.92 6.94
C ARG A 215 -5.54 -16.21 6.16
N LEU A 216 -5.20 -17.29 6.86
CA LEU A 216 -5.11 -18.59 6.23
C LEU A 216 -6.47 -19.00 5.64
N PRO A 217 -6.54 -19.74 4.52
CA PRO A 217 -7.77 -20.12 3.83
C PRO A 217 -8.53 -21.24 4.56
N ILE A 218 -8.61 -21.18 5.90
CA ILE A 218 -9.20 -22.24 6.75
C ILE A 218 -10.65 -22.53 6.36
N ALA A 219 -11.46 -21.47 6.25
CA ALA A 219 -12.88 -21.64 5.86
C ALA A 219 -13.07 -22.23 4.46
N ARG A 220 -12.09 -22.09 3.55
CA ARG A 220 -12.09 -22.74 2.25
C ARG A 220 -11.84 -24.25 2.38
N LEU A 221 -10.86 -24.62 3.22
CA LEU A 221 -10.50 -26.01 3.50
C LEU A 221 -11.67 -26.75 4.19
N GLU A 222 -12.28 -26.12 5.19
CA GLU A 222 -13.43 -26.68 5.91
C GLU A 222 -14.65 -26.94 4.99
N ARG A 223 -14.83 -26.11 3.95
CA ARG A 223 -15.88 -26.37 2.94
C ARG A 223 -15.49 -27.43 1.92
N GLY A 224 -14.30 -28.02 2.00
CA GLY A 224 -13.81 -28.95 0.99
C GLY A 224 -13.73 -28.37 -0.43
N THR A 225 -13.55 -27.05 -0.56
CA THR A 225 -13.49 -26.41 -1.88
C THR A 225 -12.28 -26.93 -2.67
N PRO A 226 -12.47 -27.53 -3.86
CA PRO A 226 -11.40 -28.21 -4.57
C PRO A 226 -10.30 -27.26 -5.08
N ALA A 227 -9.13 -27.83 -5.34
CA ALA A 227 -8.03 -27.22 -6.07
C ALA A 227 -7.85 -27.90 -7.43
N LEU A 228 -7.14 -27.26 -8.35
CA LEU A 228 -6.85 -27.86 -9.65
C LEU A 228 -5.81 -28.96 -9.54
N VAL A 229 -5.92 -29.99 -10.42
CA VAL A 229 -4.83 -30.97 -10.64
C VAL A 229 -3.57 -30.24 -11.07
N ASP A 230 -2.40 -30.84 -10.84
CA ASP A 230 -1.11 -30.14 -11.04
C ASP A 230 -0.91 -29.64 -12.48
N ALA A 231 -1.36 -30.38 -13.48
CA ALA A 231 -1.27 -29.99 -14.89
C ALA A 231 -2.02 -28.69 -15.21
N ASP A 232 -3.13 -28.44 -14.54
CA ASP A 232 -4.01 -27.28 -14.75
C ASP A 232 -3.77 -26.14 -13.75
N ASP A 233 -2.96 -26.39 -12.71
CA ASP A 233 -2.80 -25.47 -11.59
C ASP A 233 -1.85 -24.30 -11.94
N VAL A 234 -2.03 -23.20 -11.22
CA VAL A 234 -1.37 -21.93 -11.48
C VAL A 234 -0.36 -21.58 -10.39
N TYR A 235 0.78 -20.99 -10.80
CA TYR A 235 1.70 -20.40 -9.84
C TYR A 235 1.05 -19.21 -9.13
N THR A 236 1.12 -19.23 -7.80
CA THR A 236 0.63 -18.17 -6.94
C THR A 236 1.79 -17.52 -6.18
N ASN A 237 1.60 -16.28 -5.79
CA ASN A 237 2.62 -15.52 -5.05
C ASN A 237 2.03 -15.04 -3.74
N HIS A 238 2.90 -14.87 -2.75
CA HIS A 238 2.48 -14.61 -1.38
C HIS A 238 3.32 -13.52 -0.72
N ILE A 239 2.82 -12.97 0.37
CA ILE A 239 3.54 -12.11 1.31
C ILE A 239 2.88 -12.18 2.68
N HIS A 240 3.68 -12.32 3.73
CA HIS A 240 3.17 -12.23 5.08
C HIS A 240 2.73 -10.81 5.44
N ALA A 241 1.61 -10.68 6.16
CA ALA A 241 1.01 -9.36 6.45
C ALA A 241 1.94 -8.43 7.26
N ASP A 242 2.78 -8.95 8.16
CA ASP A 242 3.76 -8.15 8.91
C ASP A 242 4.90 -7.66 8.02
N ASP A 243 5.38 -8.52 7.12
CA ASP A 243 6.38 -8.14 6.12
C ASP A 243 5.84 -7.10 5.16
N LEU A 244 4.59 -7.26 4.71
CA LEU A 244 3.93 -6.27 3.88
C LEU A 244 3.86 -4.90 4.56
N ALA A 245 3.49 -4.84 5.85
CA ALA A 245 3.50 -3.60 6.60
C ALA A 245 4.90 -2.97 6.65
N GLY A 246 5.93 -3.79 6.91
CA GLY A 246 7.33 -3.37 6.87
C GLY A 246 7.78 -2.86 5.50
N ILE A 247 7.38 -3.55 4.42
CA ILE A 247 7.68 -3.17 3.03
C ILE A 247 7.06 -1.82 2.67
N LEU A 248 5.79 -1.57 3.05
CA LEU A 248 5.12 -0.28 2.83
C LEU A 248 5.88 0.85 3.54
N LEU A 249 6.33 0.62 4.77
CA LEU A 249 7.13 1.59 5.52
C LEU A 249 8.56 1.75 4.97
N ALA A 250 9.17 0.68 4.46
CA ALA A 250 10.45 0.74 3.77
C ALA A 250 10.35 1.50 2.44
N ALA A 251 9.29 1.23 1.66
CA ALA A 251 8.98 1.97 0.44
C ALA A 251 8.79 3.46 0.72
N ALA A 252 8.12 3.82 1.83
CA ALA A 252 7.98 5.20 2.26
C ALA A 252 9.31 5.89 2.59
N ARG A 253 10.31 5.16 3.07
CA ARG A 253 11.60 5.71 3.51
C ARG A 253 12.68 5.66 2.43
N ARG A 254 12.79 4.54 1.71
CA ARG A 254 13.88 4.23 0.79
C ARG A 254 13.46 4.20 -0.69
N GLY A 255 12.14 4.05 -0.98
CA GLY A 255 11.66 3.98 -2.35
C GLY A 255 11.92 5.27 -3.11
N ARG A 256 12.15 5.17 -4.41
CA ARG A 256 12.28 6.31 -5.32
C ARG A 256 10.91 6.76 -5.81
N ALA A 257 10.76 8.05 -6.11
CA ALA A 257 9.54 8.59 -6.71
C ALA A 257 9.22 7.89 -8.05
N GLY A 258 7.95 7.57 -8.27
CA GLY A 258 7.49 6.88 -9.48
C GLY A 258 7.83 5.39 -9.54
N ARG A 259 8.60 4.85 -8.56
CA ARG A 259 9.05 3.46 -8.58
C ARG A 259 7.95 2.48 -8.19
N VAL A 260 7.93 1.34 -8.88
CA VAL A 260 7.12 0.17 -8.53
C VAL A 260 8.01 -0.87 -7.87
N VAL A 261 7.49 -1.55 -6.84
CA VAL A 261 8.15 -2.66 -6.15
C VAL A 261 7.15 -3.79 -5.94
N HIS A 262 7.57 -5.03 -6.17
CA HIS A 262 6.81 -6.22 -5.76
C HIS A 262 6.99 -6.44 -4.25
N ALA A 263 5.87 -6.61 -3.54
CA ALA A 263 5.88 -7.07 -2.16
C ALA A 263 5.57 -8.58 -2.16
N SER A 264 6.52 -9.38 -2.60
CA SER A 264 6.41 -10.83 -2.64
C SER A 264 7.51 -11.46 -1.79
N ASP A 265 7.18 -12.55 -1.09
CA ASP A 265 8.18 -13.41 -0.47
C ASP A 265 8.89 -14.29 -1.53
N ASP A 266 9.69 -15.26 -1.09
CA ASP A 266 10.47 -16.13 -1.95
C ASP A 266 9.73 -17.45 -2.31
N THR A 267 8.44 -17.54 -1.96
CA THR A 267 7.66 -18.73 -2.23
C THR A 267 7.40 -18.89 -3.72
N GLU A 268 7.81 -20.03 -4.25
CA GLU A 268 7.44 -20.51 -5.58
C GLU A 268 6.64 -21.80 -5.45
N MET A 269 5.32 -21.69 -5.53
CA MET A 269 4.42 -22.86 -5.47
C MET A 269 3.16 -22.62 -6.30
N LYS A 270 2.50 -23.70 -6.66
CA LYS A 270 1.16 -23.67 -7.26
C LYS A 270 0.08 -23.47 -6.20
N MET A 271 -1.08 -23.02 -6.62
CA MET A 271 -2.17 -22.65 -5.70
C MET A 271 -2.68 -23.84 -4.90
N GLY A 272 -2.81 -24.99 -5.51
CA GLY A 272 -3.24 -26.21 -4.80
C GLY A 272 -2.22 -26.70 -3.80
N GLU A 273 -0.94 -26.63 -4.14
CA GLU A 273 0.14 -26.92 -3.20
C GLU A 273 0.09 -26.01 -1.96
N TYR A 274 -0.17 -24.71 -2.16
CA TYR A 274 -0.38 -23.78 -1.04
C TYR A 274 -1.51 -24.25 -0.12
N PHE A 275 -2.63 -24.66 -0.68
CA PHE A 275 -3.77 -25.13 0.13
C PHE A 275 -3.45 -26.45 0.87
N GLU A 276 -2.73 -27.38 0.25
CA GLU A 276 -2.29 -28.62 0.91
C GLU A 276 -1.32 -28.36 2.06
N ARG A 277 -0.37 -27.44 1.89
CA ARG A 277 0.56 -27.08 2.96
C ARG A 277 -0.17 -26.43 4.13
N VAL A 278 -1.13 -25.52 3.88
CA VAL A 278 -1.95 -24.93 4.93
C VAL A 278 -2.84 -25.99 5.60
N ALA A 279 -3.43 -26.91 4.86
CA ALA A 279 -4.25 -28.01 5.40
C ALA A 279 -3.43 -28.86 6.38
N ARG A 280 -2.24 -29.29 5.94
CA ARG A 280 -1.31 -30.08 6.78
C ARG A 280 -0.92 -29.33 8.05
N ALA A 281 -0.49 -28.06 7.93
CA ALA A 281 -0.05 -27.27 9.07
C ALA A 281 -1.18 -26.95 10.07
N SER A 282 -2.44 -27.00 9.63
CA SER A 282 -3.61 -26.73 10.47
C SER A 282 -4.40 -27.99 10.85
N GLY A 283 -3.85 -29.20 10.61
CA GLY A 283 -4.50 -30.48 10.96
C GLY A 283 -5.83 -30.71 10.19
N ARG A 284 -5.96 -30.20 8.97
CA ARG A 284 -7.17 -30.34 8.14
C ARG A 284 -6.93 -31.25 6.95
N ALA A 285 -8.03 -31.78 6.40
CA ALA A 285 -7.97 -32.56 5.17
C ALA A 285 -7.50 -31.71 3.99
N SER A 286 -6.65 -32.27 3.13
CA SER A 286 -6.25 -31.66 1.88
C SER A 286 -7.44 -31.47 0.95
N PRO A 287 -7.51 -30.38 0.17
CA PRO A 287 -8.60 -30.18 -0.77
C PRO A 287 -8.59 -31.25 -1.86
N PRO A 288 -9.74 -31.73 -2.33
CA PRO A 288 -9.79 -32.61 -3.49
C PRO A 288 -9.22 -31.89 -4.72
N ARG A 289 -8.61 -32.70 -5.62
CA ARG A 289 -8.06 -32.18 -6.88
C ARG A 289 -9.05 -32.46 -8.01
N ILE A 290 -9.32 -31.46 -8.83
CA ILE A 290 -10.22 -31.56 -9.99
C ILE A 290 -9.56 -30.94 -11.23
N THR A 291 -10.00 -31.33 -12.41
CA THR A 291 -9.58 -30.74 -13.67
C THR A 291 -10.12 -29.31 -13.82
N ARG A 292 -9.57 -28.56 -14.78
CA ARG A 292 -10.07 -27.21 -15.09
C ARG A 292 -11.52 -27.22 -15.57
N ASP A 293 -11.89 -28.19 -16.39
CA ASP A 293 -13.26 -28.33 -16.92
C ASP A 293 -14.27 -28.59 -15.79
N GLU A 294 -13.92 -29.47 -14.85
CA GLU A 294 -14.74 -29.71 -13.66
C GLU A 294 -14.83 -28.46 -12.77
N ALA A 295 -13.72 -27.70 -12.64
CA ALA A 295 -13.71 -26.48 -11.86
C ALA A 295 -14.64 -25.41 -12.47
N GLU A 296 -14.68 -25.28 -13.80
CA GLU A 296 -15.57 -24.34 -14.50
C GLU A 296 -17.06 -24.65 -14.28
N GLN A 297 -17.40 -25.92 -14.07
CA GLN A 297 -18.77 -26.36 -13.78
C GLN A 297 -19.15 -26.21 -12.30
N ARG A 298 -18.18 -26.29 -11.38
CA ARG A 298 -18.43 -26.44 -9.93
C ARG A 298 -18.10 -25.21 -9.09
N LEU A 299 -17.23 -24.32 -9.58
CA LEU A 299 -16.73 -23.20 -8.80
C LEU A 299 -17.34 -21.87 -9.24
N GLU A 300 -17.50 -20.97 -8.27
CA GLU A 300 -17.98 -19.62 -8.52
C GLU A 300 -17.00 -18.81 -9.41
N PRO A 301 -17.51 -17.92 -10.28
CA PRO A 301 -16.68 -17.11 -11.19
C PRO A 301 -15.55 -16.35 -10.51
N VAL A 302 -15.76 -15.90 -9.26
CA VAL A 302 -14.74 -15.20 -8.47
C VAL A 302 -13.60 -16.14 -8.13
N GLN A 303 -13.86 -17.39 -7.76
CA GLN A 303 -12.83 -18.40 -7.45
C GLN A 303 -12.05 -18.75 -8.70
N LEU A 304 -12.73 -19.01 -9.81
CA LEU A 304 -12.13 -19.29 -11.11
C LEU A 304 -11.21 -18.14 -11.59
N SER A 305 -11.56 -16.89 -11.30
CA SER A 305 -10.75 -15.73 -11.72
C SER A 305 -9.34 -15.74 -11.12
N PHE A 306 -9.16 -16.34 -9.95
CA PHE A 306 -7.82 -16.50 -9.34
C PHE A 306 -7.07 -17.69 -9.92
N MET A 307 -7.76 -18.72 -10.40
CA MET A 307 -7.19 -19.94 -10.97
C MET A 307 -6.82 -19.79 -12.46
N ARG A 308 -7.04 -18.62 -13.06
CA ARG A 308 -6.73 -18.31 -14.47
C ARG A 308 -5.50 -17.46 -14.68
N GLU A 309 -4.84 -17.01 -13.61
CA GLU A 309 -3.70 -16.09 -13.69
C GLU A 309 -2.46 -16.73 -13.05
N SER A 310 -1.56 -17.24 -13.87
CA SER A 310 -0.30 -17.87 -13.45
C SER A 310 0.89 -16.94 -13.68
N ARG A 311 1.69 -16.69 -12.64
CA ARG A 311 2.91 -15.86 -12.70
C ARG A 311 3.80 -16.10 -11.50
N ARG A 312 5.10 -15.83 -11.64
CA ARG A 312 6.11 -15.85 -10.58
C ARG A 312 6.73 -14.47 -10.44
N LEU A 313 6.51 -13.80 -9.31
CA LEU A 313 6.98 -12.44 -9.10
C LEU A 313 8.45 -12.43 -8.67
N VAL A 314 9.26 -11.64 -9.35
CA VAL A 314 10.64 -11.38 -8.95
C VAL A 314 10.67 -10.25 -7.94
N ASN A 315 11.26 -10.45 -6.76
CA ASN A 315 11.33 -9.47 -5.68
C ASN A 315 12.71 -8.80 -5.52
N THR A 316 13.52 -8.83 -6.57
CA THR A 316 14.89 -8.27 -6.54
C THR A 316 14.93 -6.80 -6.11
N ARG A 317 13.97 -5.98 -6.55
CA ARG A 317 13.89 -4.56 -6.12
C ARG A 317 13.60 -4.40 -4.64
N LEU A 318 12.74 -5.25 -4.09
CA LEU A 318 12.46 -5.29 -2.66
C LEU A 318 13.76 -5.49 -1.87
N LYS A 319 14.56 -6.48 -2.25
CA LYS A 319 15.82 -6.84 -1.57
C LYS A 319 16.93 -5.81 -1.81
N ARG A 320 17.17 -5.40 -3.07
CA ARG A 320 18.31 -4.53 -3.44
C ARG A 320 18.03 -3.05 -3.23
N GLU A 321 16.85 -2.53 -3.65
CA GLU A 321 16.57 -1.10 -3.58
C GLU A 321 15.99 -0.69 -2.22
N LEU A 322 15.06 -1.48 -1.66
CA LEU A 322 14.51 -1.20 -0.34
C LEU A 322 15.35 -1.81 0.79
N ARG A 323 16.33 -2.69 0.48
CA ARG A 323 17.15 -3.40 1.46
C ARG A 323 16.28 -3.99 2.57
N PHE A 324 15.19 -4.61 2.14
CA PHE A 324 14.23 -5.23 3.06
C PHE A 324 14.59 -6.70 3.25
N VAL A 325 14.64 -7.12 4.50
CA VAL A 325 14.81 -8.52 4.89
C VAL A 325 13.45 -9.03 5.32
N LEU A 326 12.99 -10.10 4.70
CA LEU A 326 11.73 -10.76 5.03
C LEU A 326 11.87 -11.46 6.38
N ARG A 327 10.89 -11.29 7.25
CA ARG A 327 10.76 -12.05 8.51
C ARG A 327 10.34 -13.50 8.21
N TYR A 328 9.46 -13.64 7.21
CA TYR A 328 9.01 -14.91 6.68
C TYR A 328 9.40 -15.00 5.21
N PRO A 329 10.60 -15.55 4.92
CA PRO A 329 11.07 -15.67 3.54
C PRO A 329 10.18 -16.51 2.66
N SER A 330 9.46 -17.48 3.24
CA SER A 330 8.48 -18.31 2.55
C SER A 330 7.23 -18.57 3.40
N VAL A 331 6.16 -19.02 2.74
CA VAL A 331 4.96 -19.54 3.42
C VAL A 331 5.31 -20.66 4.39
N GLU A 332 6.23 -21.54 4.02
CA GLU A 332 6.66 -22.67 4.85
C GLU A 332 7.30 -22.20 6.16
N ASP A 333 8.14 -21.15 6.09
CA ASP A 333 8.77 -20.58 7.30
C ASP A 333 7.73 -20.05 8.29
N PHE A 334 6.63 -19.48 7.79
CA PHE A 334 5.52 -19.06 8.63
C PHE A 334 4.71 -20.26 9.17
N LEU A 335 4.38 -21.23 8.32
CA LEU A 335 3.56 -22.39 8.72
C LEU A 335 4.21 -23.21 9.81
N ARG A 336 5.55 -23.34 9.82
CA ARG A 336 6.29 -23.99 10.94
C ARG A 336 6.05 -23.29 12.27
N THR A 337 5.91 -21.97 12.31
CA THR A 337 5.61 -21.24 13.55
C THR A 337 4.19 -21.52 14.05
N VAL A 338 3.23 -21.68 13.15
CA VAL A 338 1.83 -21.99 13.49
C VAL A 338 1.70 -23.41 14.05
N SER A 339 2.39 -24.38 13.46
CA SER A 339 2.40 -25.78 13.93
C SER A 339 3.02 -25.90 15.32
N ALA A 340 4.14 -25.20 15.58
CA ALA A 340 4.78 -25.20 16.88
C ALA A 340 3.89 -24.60 17.99
N ASP A 341 3.15 -23.52 17.68
CA ASP A 341 2.22 -22.90 18.64
C ASP A 341 1.01 -23.81 18.94
N SER A 342 0.54 -24.60 17.97
CA SER A 342 -0.57 -25.57 18.16
C SER A 342 -0.11 -26.77 19.00
N GLU A 343 1.11 -27.24 18.85
CA GLU A 343 1.68 -28.30 19.69
C GLU A 343 1.87 -27.85 21.14
N LEU A 344 2.34 -26.61 21.36
CA LEU A 344 2.45 -26.00 22.70
C LEU A 344 1.08 -25.73 23.35
N GLY A 345 0.06 -25.42 22.55
CA GLY A 345 -1.32 -25.23 23.02
C GLY A 345 -2.02 -26.53 23.43
N SER A 346 -1.68 -27.66 22.82
CA SER A 346 -2.21 -28.99 23.17
C SER A 346 -1.56 -29.63 24.43
N LEU A 347 -0.45 -29.09 24.92
CA LEU A 347 0.24 -29.53 26.14
C LEU A 347 -0.15 -28.70 27.39
N ARG A 348 -1.10 -27.76 27.27
CA ARG A 348 -1.70 -27.00 28.39
C ARG A 348 -3.18 -27.35 28.55
#